data_8cdbe152fc0a684807e10637039bf123
#
_entry.id   8cdbe152fc0a684807e10637039bf123
#
_cell.length_a   1.000
_cell.length_b   1.000
_cell.length_c   1.000
_cell.angle_alpha   90.00
_cell.angle_beta   90.00
_cell.angle_gamma   90.00
#
_symmetry.space_group_name_H-M   'P 1'
#
loop_
_entity.id
_entity.type
_entity.pdbx_description
1 polymer ?
#
loop_
_entity_poly.entity_id
_entity_poly.type
_entity_poly.pdbx_seq_one_letter_code
_entity_poly.pdbx_strand_id
1 'polypeptide(L)'
;MRVVEQTSDRLVLEIRPVGLMVMCVGLFLLFFGLGFGMRLFLPAITSLMGVPAMPGLSAVPKAPGMNVLGYASVIPLLVAVFLIKTRRLTFDRPSGKVTVASRGILGRGETSYPLADLQGASLAAGRSNNSGTTYRAIMQFAGATGQVPVTPYSTSGSGPARTVEAINSWLGPRVSFGGGQSVNLSGAQAQEALAALEKLGIRVPR
;
A
#
# COMPACT_ATOMS: atom_id res chain seq x y z
N MET A 1 -5.14 -3.23 -1.48
CA MET A 1 -4.87 -3.39 -2.92
C MET A 1 -6.16 -3.72 -3.63
N ARG A 2 -6.39 -3.11 -4.79
CA ARG A 2 -7.53 -3.39 -5.67
C ARG A 2 -7.01 -3.58 -7.09
N VAL A 3 -7.38 -4.67 -7.73
CA VAL A 3 -7.23 -4.86 -9.17
C VAL A 3 -8.31 -4.03 -9.84
N VAL A 4 -7.93 -3.06 -10.65
CA VAL A 4 -8.86 -2.15 -11.32
C VAL A 4 -9.23 -2.70 -12.70
N GLU A 5 -8.24 -3.26 -13.40
CA GLU A 5 -8.39 -3.83 -14.73
C GLU A 5 -7.40 -4.98 -14.89
N GLN A 6 -7.84 -6.07 -15.45
CA GLN A 6 -6.99 -7.22 -15.78
C GLN A 6 -7.47 -7.81 -17.09
N THR A 7 -6.70 -7.53 -18.13
CA THR A 7 -6.88 -8.09 -19.47
C THR A 7 -5.59 -8.79 -19.88
N SER A 8 -5.58 -9.49 -21.00
CA SER A 8 -4.35 -10.07 -21.59
C SER A 8 -3.26 -9.02 -21.83
N ASP A 9 -3.68 -7.83 -22.22
CA ASP A 9 -2.79 -6.78 -22.69
C ASP A 9 -2.48 -5.72 -21.62
N ARG A 10 -3.34 -5.62 -20.60
CA ARG A 10 -3.23 -4.58 -19.60
C ARG A 10 -3.58 -5.07 -18.20
N LEU A 11 -2.71 -4.73 -17.23
CA LEU A 11 -2.98 -4.93 -15.81
C LEU A 11 -2.86 -3.58 -15.09
N VAL A 12 -3.92 -3.20 -14.37
CA VAL A 12 -3.93 -1.97 -13.56
C VAL A 12 -4.19 -2.32 -12.11
N LEU A 13 -3.21 -2.04 -11.27
CA LEU A 13 -3.27 -2.26 -9.82
C LEU A 13 -3.32 -0.90 -9.10
N GLU A 14 -4.25 -0.75 -8.18
CA GLU A 14 -4.35 0.42 -7.32
C GLU A 14 -4.07 0.05 -5.86
N ILE A 15 -3.11 0.74 -5.27
CA ILE A 15 -2.68 0.53 -3.88
C ILE A 15 -3.05 1.77 -3.08
N ARG A 16 -4.03 1.63 -2.19
CA ARG A 16 -4.47 2.67 -1.27
C ARG A 16 -4.10 2.30 0.17
N PRO A 17 -3.51 3.18 0.94
CA PRO A 17 -3.18 2.93 2.35
C PRO A 17 -4.41 3.12 3.26
N VAL A 18 -5.48 2.32 3.03
CA VAL A 18 -6.74 2.44 3.75
C VAL A 18 -6.55 2.27 5.26
N GLY A 19 -5.71 1.32 5.69
CA GLY A 19 -5.44 1.09 7.11
C GLY A 19 -4.83 2.31 7.81
N LEU A 20 -3.88 2.98 7.15
CA LEU A 20 -3.28 4.22 7.67
C LEU A 20 -4.31 5.34 7.77
N MET A 21 -5.19 5.47 6.76
CA MET A 21 -6.25 6.47 6.75
C MET A 21 -7.22 6.25 7.92
N VAL A 22 -7.69 5.01 8.12
CA VAL A 22 -8.59 4.67 9.23
C VAL A 22 -7.94 4.95 10.58
N MET A 23 -6.65 4.59 10.74
CA MET A 23 -5.91 4.87 11.96
C MET A 23 -5.78 6.37 12.24
N CYS A 24 -5.45 7.18 11.25
CA CYS A 24 -5.34 8.64 11.42
C CYS A 24 -6.69 9.29 11.76
N VAL A 25 -7.76 8.85 11.11
CA VAL A 25 -9.13 9.33 11.42
C VAL A 25 -9.54 8.91 12.83
N GLY A 26 -9.25 7.67 13.23
CA GLY A 26 -9.53 7.18 14.58
C GLY A 26 -8.78 7.97 15.66
N LEU A 27 -7.48 8.23 15.45
CA LEU A 27 -6.69 9.07 16.35
C LEU A 27 -7.21 10.50 16.41
N PHE A 28 -7.57 11.09 15.26
CA PHE A 28 -8.17 12.41 15.22
C PHE A 28 -9.45 12.46 16.06
N LEU A 29 -10.38 11.53 15.85
CA LEU A 29 -11.63 11.47 16.60
C LEU A 29 -11.40 11.25 18.10
N LEU A 30 -10.42 10.41 18.46
CA LEU A 30 -10.07 10.17 19.86
C LEU A 30 -9.56 11.46 20.53
N PHE A 31 -8.56 12.12 19.96
CA PHE A 31 -7.98 13.34 20.54
C PHE A 31 -8.97 14.51 20.51
N PHE A 32 -9.74 14.64 19.44
CA PHE A 32 -10.78 15.64 19.35
C PHE A 32 -11.88 15.41 20.38
N GLY A 33 -12.36 14.16 20.51
CA GLY A 33 -13.35 13.76 21.51
C GLY A 33 -12.88 13.99 22.95
N LEU A 34 -11.63 13.63 23.27
CA LEU A 34 -11.05 13.90 24.57
C LEU A 34 -10.83 15.39 24.85
N GLY A 35 -10.34 16.15 23.86
CA GLY A 35 -10.04 17.57 24.01
C GLY A 35 -11.27 18.48 24.09
N PHE A 36 -12.26 18.24 23.25
CA PHE A 36 -13.46 19.05 23.16
C PHE A 36 -14.69 18.40 23.81
N GLY A 37 -14.79 17.05 23.73
CA GLY A 37 -15.94 16.33 24.27
C GLY A 37 -16.05 16.45 25.78
N MET A 38 -14.93 16.35 26.51
CA MET A 38 -14.93 16.55 27.95
C MET A 38 -15.47 17.94 28.36
N ARG A 39 -15.18 18.97 27.57
CA ARG A 39 -15.70 20.32 27.86
C ARG A 39 -17.20 20.45 27.66
N LEU A 40 -17.75 19.76 26.66
CA LEU A 40 -19.17 19.84 26.32
C LEU A 40 -20.01 18.89 27.20
N PHE A 41 -19.50 17.67 27.46
CA PHE A 41 -20.26 16.63 28.13
C PHE A 41 -20.11 16.64 29.65
N LEU A 42 -18.95 17.06 30.18
CA LEU A 42 -18.75 17.05 31.63
C LEU A 42 -19.78 17.92 32.38
N PRO A 43 -20.09 19.17 31.96
CA PRO A 43 -21.14 19.98 32.59
C PRO A 43 -22.52 19.34 32.45
N ALA A 44 -22.81 18.72 31.30
CA ALA A 44 -24.08 18.08 31.06
C ALA A 44 -24.28 16.83 31.95
N ILE A 45 -23.27 16.02 32.12
CA ILE A 45 -23.27 14.81 32.96
C ILE A 45 -23.36 15.18 34.44
N THR A 46 -22.64 16.18 34.91
CA THR A 46 -22.73 16.65 36.30
C THR A 46 -24.09 17.21 36.63
N SER A 47 -24.70 17.94 35.66
CA SER A 47 -26.08 18.43 35.79
C SER A 47 -27.10 17.30 35.84
N LEU A 48 -26.92 16.26 35.01
CA LEU A 48 -27.84 15.11 34.93
C LEU A 48 -27.76 14.22 36.19
N MET A 49 -26.58 14.11 36.78
CA MET A 49 -26.35 13.32 37.99
C MET A 49 -26.73 14.04 39.30
N GLY A 50 -27.23 15.27 39.21
CA GLY A 50 -27.61 16.06 40.38
C GLY A 50 -26.44 16.36 41.34
N VAL A 51 -25.21 16.19 40.84
CA VAL A 51 -24.01 16.51 41.60
C VAL A 51 -23.94 18.04 41.70
N PRO A 52 -24.06 18.60 42.92
CA PRO A 52 -23.98 20.05 43.06
C PRO A 52 -22.64 20.49 42.47
N ALA A 53 -22.72 21.52 41.59
CA ALA A 53 -21.53 22.10 41.00
C ALA A 53 -20.53 22.43 42.13
N MET A 54 -19.50 21.58 42.29
CA MET A 54 -18.44 21.90 43.26
C MET A 54 -17.86 23.24 42.83
N PRO A 55 -17.83 24.24 43.73
CA PRO A 55 -17.38 25.61 43.42
C PRO A 55 -15.97 25.67 42.85
N GLY A 56 -15.19 24.59 42.96
CA GLY A 56 -13.87 24.47 42.38
C GLY A 56 -13.83 23.84 40.99
N LEU A 57 -14.92 23.14 40.53
CA LEU A 57 -14.98 22.49 39.24
C LEU A 57 -15.54 23.43 38.14
N SER A 58 -16.38 24.40 38.52
CA SER A 58 -16.77 25.50 37.61
C SER A 58 -15.61 26.45 37.32
N ALA A 59 -14.64 26.49 38.21
CA ALA A 59 -13.35 27.09 38.02
C ALA A 59 -12.29 26.05 37.56
N VAL A 60 -12.67 25.03 36.77
CA VAL A 60 -11.65 24.32 36.01
C VAL A 60 -10.91 25.42 35.25
N PRO A 61 -9.71 25.80 35.72
CA PRO A 61 -9.00 26.87 35.09
C PRO A 61 -9.00 26.53 33.62
N LYS A 62 -9.10 27.52 32.76
CA LYS A 62 -8.81 27.38 31.33
C LYS A 62 -7.38 26.84 31.24
N ALA A 63 -7.22 25.59 31.72
CA ALA A 63 -5.94 24.95 31.82
C ALA A 63 -5.39 24.93 30.40
N PRO A 64 -4.30 25.63 30.12
CA PRO A 64 -3.73 25.71 28.78
C PRO A 64 -3.52 24.33 28.17
N GLY A 65 -3.32 23.30 29.02
CA GLY A 65 -3.19 21.91 28.59
C GLY A 65 -4.41 21.29 27.90
N MET A 66 -5.62 21.72 28.23
CA MET A 66 -6.83 21.14 27.58
C MET A 66 -7.01 21.67 26.15
N ASN A 67 -6.52 22.87 25.85
CA ASN A 67 -6.44 23.38 24.49
C ASN A 67 -5.32 22.65 23.70
N VAL A 68 -4.23 22.27 24.36
CA VAL A 68 -3.13 21.54 23.73
C VAL A 68 -3.58 20.19 23.18
N LEU A 69 -4.43 19.43 23.89
CA LEU A 69 -4.99 18.18 23.36
C LEU A 69 -5.90 18.41 22.12
N GLY A 70 -6.69 19.47 22.15
CA GLY A 70 -7.50 19.87 20.99
C GLY A 70 -6.64 20.20 19.77
N TYR A 71 -5.57 20.99 19.97
CA TYR A 71 -4.63 21.31 18.89
C TYR A 71 -3.80 20.07 18.46
N ALA A 72 -3.45 19.20 19.39
CA ALA A 72 -2.75 17.96 19.08
C ALA A 72 -3.55 17.04 18.14
N SER A 73 -4.89 17.15 18.13
CA SER A 73 -5.74 16.40 17.20
C SER A 73 -5.47 16.74 15.72
N VAL A 74 -4.97 17.95 15.44
CA VAL A 74 -4.62 18.38 14.08
C VAL A 74 -3.39 17.61 13.55
N ILE A 75 -2.50 17.13 14.43
CA ILE A 75 -1.27 16.43 14.03
C ILE A 75 -1.59 15.13 13.25
N PRO A 76 -2.45 14.23 13.71
CA PRO A 76 -2.81 13.03 12.93
C PRO A 76 -3.42 13.38 11.57
N LEU A 77 -4.18 14.46 11.49
CA LEU A 77 -4.77 14.93 10.23
C LEU A 77 -3.69 15.41 9.26
N LEU A 78 -2.73 16.20 9.73
CA LEU A 78 -1.59 16.64 8.93
C LEU A 78 -0.76 15.43 8.47
N VAL A 79 -0.46 14.51 9.38
CA VAL A 79 0.25 13.26 9.05
C VAL A 79 -0.49 12.48 7.96
N ALA A 80 -1.82 12.38 8.06
CA ALA A 80 -2.64 11.73 7.03
C ALA A 80 -2.49 12.41 5.67
N VAL A 81 -2.56 13.74 5.63
CA VAL A 81 -2.41 14.54 4.41
C VAL A 81 -1.05 14.29 3.74
N PHE A 82 0.03 14.22 4.51
CA PHE A 82 1.39 14.04 3.99
C PHE A 82 1.70 12.60 3.59
N LEU A 83 1.20 11.61 4.32
CA LEU A 83 1.55 10.20 4.13
C LEU A 83 0.59 9.44 3.20
N ILE A 84 -0.64 9.90 3.02
CA ILE A 84 -1.61 9.21 2.18
C ILE A 84 -1.28 9.48 0.71
N LYS A 85 -0.51 8.55 0.13
CA LYS A 85 -0.23 8.52 -1.32
C LYS A 85 -0.85 7.28 -1.92
N THR A 86 -1.70 7.48 -2.91
CA THR A 86 -2.22 6.39 -3.75
C THR A 86 -1.19 6.07 -4.83
N ARG A 87 -0.87 4.79 -5.00
CA ARG A 87 -0.03 4.33 -6.11
C ARG A 87 -0.88 3.54 -7.09
N ARG A 88 -0.70 3.86 -8.38
CA ARG A 88 -1.29 3.14 -9.50
C ARG A 88 -0.17 2.56 -10.34
N LEU A 89 -0.20 1.24 -10.51
CA LEU A 89 0.70 0.53 -11.39
C LEU A 89 -0.08 0.14 -12.63
N THR A 90 0.45 0.48 -13.78
CA THR A 90 -0.13 0.12 -15.08
C THR A 90 0.92 -0.66 -15.86
N PHE A 91 0.62 -1.91 -16.15
CA PHE A 91 1.40 -2.76 -17.03
C PHE A 91 0.69 -2.78 -18.36
N ASP A 92 1.37 -2.44 -19.41
CA ASP A 92 0.79 -2.28 -20.75
C ASP A 92 1.68 -2.97 -21.78
N ARG A 93 1.19 -4.10 -22.32
CA ARG A 93 1.93 -4.88 -23.33
C ARG A 93 2.05 -4.14 -24.67
N PRO A 94 0.97 -3.52 -25.22
CA PRO A 94 1.06 -2.77 -26.45
C PRO A 94 2.11 -1.66 -26.44
N SER A 95 2.22 -0.92 -25.32
CA SER A 95 3.23 0.13 -25.20
C SER A 95 4.60 -0.39 -24.72
N GLY A 96 4.68 -1.65 -24.26
CA GLY A 96 5.89 -2.23 -23.73
C GLY A 96 6.39 -1.56 -22.43
N LYS A 97 5.52 -0.93 -21.65
CA LYS A 97 5.88 -0.11 -20.50
C LYS A 97 5.17 -0.53 -19.22
N VAL A 98 5.88 -0.37 -18.13
CA VAL A 98 5.33 -0.43 -16.76
C VAL A 98 5.37 0.97 -16.20
N THR A 99 4.21 1.55 -15.93
CA THR A 99 4.08 2.90 -15.39
C THR A 99 3.70 2.84 -13.92
N VAL A 100 4.49 3.48 -13.07
CA VAL A 100 4.24 3.64 -11.64
C VAL A 100 3.85 5.09 -11.39
N ALA A 101 2.55 5.33 -11.28
CA ALA A 101 2.01 6.64 -10.95
C ALA A 101 1.74 6.73 -9.44
N SER A 102 2.24 7.77 -8.80
CA SER A 102 1.95 8.11 -7.42
C SER A 102 1.15 9.41 -7.36
N ARG A 103 0.05 9.41 -6.64
CA ARG A 103 -0.79 10.58 -6.43
C ARG A 103 -0.98 10.81 -4.94
N GLY A 104 -0.54 11.95 -4.47
CA GLY A 104 -0.77 12.46 -3.12
C GLY A 104 -1.35 13.87 -3.18
N ILE A 105 -1.69 14.43 -2.03
CA ILE A 105 -2.21 15.80 -1.91
C ILE A 105 -1.12 16.82 -2.33
N LEU A 106 0.15 16.50 -2.06
CA LEU A 106 1.29 17.38 -2.34
C LEU A 106 1.87 17.24 -3.75
N GLY A 107 1.31 16.37 -4.61
CA GLY A 107 1.80 16.25 -5.97
C GLY A 107 1.55 14.90 -6.60
N ARG A 108 1.95 14.82 -7.86
CA ARG A 108 1.89 13.62 -8.68
C ARG A 108 3.30 13.28 -9.15
N GLY A 109 3.66 12.02 -9.07
CA GLY A 109 4.89 11.50 -9.66
C GLY A 109 4.53 10.35 -10.58
N GLU A 110 5.19 10.27 -11.72
CA GLU A 110 5.05 9.19 -12.67
C GLU A 110 6.43 8.74 -13.11
N THR A 111 6.66 7.45 -13.09
CA THR A 111 7.90 6.85 -13.56
C THR A 111 7.54 5.66 -14.42
N SER A 112 8.15 5.58 -15.60
CA SER A 112 7.94 4.49 -16.54
C SER A 112 9.19 3.65 -16.67
N TYR A 113 9.01 2.33 -16.76
CA TYR A 113 10.06 1.34 -16.93
C TYR A 113 9.73 0.47 -18.14
N PRO A 114 10.72 -0.05 -18.88
CA PRO A 114 10.45 -0.99 -19.96
C PRO A 114 9.93 -2.31 -19.40
N LEU A 115 8.82 -2.81 -19.97
CA LEU A 115 8.22 -4.08 -19.57
C LEU A 115 9.14 -5.27 -19.90
N ALA A 116 9.94 -5.14 -20.96
CA ALA A 116 10.90 -6.16 -21.39
C ALA A 116 11.93 -6.49 -20.29
N ASP A 117 12.32 -5.47 -19.50
CA ASP A 117 13.31 -5.65 -18.41
C ASP A 117 12.68 -6.18 -17.13
N LEU A 118 11.34 -6.20 -17.02
CA LEU A 118 10.66 -6.71 -15.83
C LEU A 118 10.82 -8.22 -15.72
N GLN A 119 11.58 -8.69 -14.78
CA GLN A 119 11.77 -10.11 -14.50
C GLN A 119 10.66 -10.74 -13.65
N GLY A 120 9.93 -9.97 -12.86
CA GLY A 120 8.84 -10.40 -12.03
C GLY A 120 8.66 -9.58 -10.79
N ALA A 121 7.80 -10.05 -9.93
CA ALA A 121 7.61 -9.48 -8.61
C ALA A 121 7.98 -10.52 -7.54
N SER A 122 8.53 -10.06 -6.43
CA SER A 122 8.89 -10.88 -5.29
C SER A 122 8.56 -10.16 -3.98
N LEU A 123 8.61 -10.91 -2.88
CA LEU A 123 8.45 -10.38 -1.54
C LEU A 123 9.81 -10.05 -0.94
N ALA A 124 10.03 -8.81 -0.55
CA ALA A 124 11.15 -8.44 0.30
C ALA A 124 10.70 -8.46 1.77
N ALA A 125 11.42 -9.22 2.59
CA ALA A 125 11.23 -9.21 4.03
C ALA A 125 11.79 -7.92 4.61
N GLY A 126 10.97 -7.21 5.40
CA GLY A 126 11.40 -6.08 6.20
C GLY A 126 11.64 -6.53 7.65
N ARG A 127 12.69 -6.02 8.28
CA ARG A 127 12.95 -6.28 9.69
C ARG A 127 12.01 -5.40 10.52
N SER A 128 11.14 -6.00 11.31
CA SER A 128 10.38 -5.28 12.33
C SER A 128 11.09 -5.45 13.68
N ASN A 129 11.33 -4.35 14.39
CA ASN A 129 11.96 -4.38 15.72
C ASN A 129 11.05 -4.95 16.81
N ASN A 130 9.76 -5.13 16.53
CA ASN A 130 8.77 -5.60 17.51
C ASN A 130 7.94 -6.76 16.95
N SER A 131 8.45 -7.99 17.09
CA SER A 131 7.68 -9.25 17.05
C SER A 131 6.84 -9.55 15.78
N GLY A 132 7.34 -9.27 14.58
CA GLY A 132 6.66 -9.73 13.36
C GLY A 132 7.46 -9.48 12.10
N THR A 133 7.47 -10.46 11.19
CA THR A 133 8.04 -10.27 9.86
C THR A 133 7.10 -9.43 9.02
N THR A 134 7.57 -8.31 8.53
CA THR A 134 6.83 -7.47 7.57
C THR A 134 7.33 -7.75 6.16
N TYR A 135 6.44 -7.63 5.19
CA TYR A 135 6.75 -7.90 3.79
C TYR A 135 6.42 -6.69 2.93
N ARG A 136 7.20 -6.52 1.88
CA ARG A 136 6.99 -5.51 0.85
C ARG A 136 7.07 -6.16 -0.53
N ALA A 137 6.14 -5.85 -1.41
CA ALA A 137 6.20 -6.26 -2.79
C ALA A 137 7.25 -5.40 -3.54
N ILE A 138 8.13 -6.04 -4.27
CA ILE A 138 9.14 -5.43 -5.13
C ILE A 138 9.03 -6.00 -6.53
N MET A 139 9.22 -5.16 -7.53
CA MET A 139 9.41 -5.57 -8.93
C MET A 139 10.91 -5.69 -9.18
N GLN A 140 11.30 -6.75 -9.86
CA GLN A 140 12.69 -7.00 -10.25
C GLN A 140 12.85 -6.68 -11.73
N PHE A 141 13.77 -5.78 -12.04
CA PHE A 141 14.11 -5.42 -13.40
C PHE A 141 15.54 -5.87 -13.72
N ALA A 142 15.76 -6.26 -14.98
CA ALA A 142 17.09 -6.52 -15.48
C ALA A 142 17.92 -5.23 -15.56
N GLY A 143 19.24 -5.36 -15.53
CA GLY A 143 20.16 -4.23 -15.72
C GLY A 143 20.20 -3.24 -14.55
N ALA A 144 20.44 -1.97 -14.87
CA ALA A 144 20.72 -0.91 -13.91
C ALA A 144 19.52 -0.50 -13.05
N THR A 145 18.30 -0.76 -13.48
CA THR A 145 17.07 -0.41 -12.74
C THR A 145 16.93 -1.23 -11.46
N GLY A 146 17.35 -2.49 -11.48
CA GLY A 146 17.39 -3.37 -10.31
C GLY A 146 16.00 -3.60 -9.68
N GLN A 147 15.84 -3.22 -8.41
CA GLN A 147 14.63 -3.48 -7.63
C GLN A 147 13.82 -2.20 -7.43
N VAL A 148 12.55 -2.23 -7.84
CA VAL A 148 11.61 -1.12 -7.68
C VAL A 148 10.52 -1.51 -6.69
N PRO A 149 10.36 -0.80 -5.56
CA PRO A 149 9.34 -1.10 -4.58
C PRO A 149 7.95 -0.75 -5.12
N VAL A 150 7.06 -1.73 -5.10
CA VAL A 150 5.64 -1.57 -5.45
C VAL A 150 4.91 -0.80 -4.37
N THR A 151 5.15 -1.16 -3.10
CA THR A 151 4.59 -0.48 -1.94
C THR A 151 5.64 0.38 -1.25
N PRO A 152 5.28 1.59 -0.76
CA PRO A 152 6.23 2.46 -0.08
C PRO A 152 6.57 1.97 1.35
N TYR A 153 5.74 1.09 1.90
CA TYR A 153 5.86 0.56 3.26
C TYR A 153 5.77 -0.96 3.27
N SER A 154 6.34 -1.56 4.30
CA SER A 154 6.20 -2.98 4.59
C SER A 154 4.99 -3.21 5.50
N THR A 155 4.32 -4.35 5.34
CA THR A 155 3.14 -4.71 6.13
C THR A 155 3.18 -6.20 6.48
N SER A 156 2.61 -6.57 7.62
CA SER A 156 2.44 -7.95 8.05
C SER A 156 1.23 -8.65 7.39
N GLY A 157 0.41 -7.91 6.64
CA GLY A 157 -0.78 -8.47 5.99
C GLY A 157 -0.48 -9.19 4.67
N SER A 158 -1.49 -9.88 4.14
CA SER A 158 -1.42 -10.61 2.86
C SER A 158 -1.42 -9.72 1.60
N GLY A 159 -1.52 -8.40 1.76
CA GLY A 159 -1.57 -7.44 0.66
C GLY A 159 -0.39 -7.54 -0.32
N PRO A 160 0.88 -7.52 0.18
CA PRO A 160 2.06 -7.67 -0.68
C PRO A 160 2.10 -9.00 -1.43
N ALA A 161 1.74 -10.11 -0.77
CA ALA A 161 1.71 -11.43 -1.40
C ALA A 161 0.71 -11.48 -2.56
N ARG A 162 -0.51 -10.97 -2.37
CA ARG A 162 -1.52 -10.86 -3.43
C ARG A 162 -1.07 -9.96 -4.58
N THR A 163 -0.29 -8.92 -4.28
CA THR A 163 0.26 -8.04 -5.33
C THR A 163 1.28 -8.79 -6.19
N VAL A 164 2.19 -9.53 -5.56
CA VAL A 164 3.18 -10.36 -6.25
C VAL A 164 2.51 -11.43 -7.11
N GLU A 165 1.52 -12.12 -6.54
CA GLU A 165 0.74 -13.13 -7.25
C GLU A 165 0.03 -12.56 -8.48
N ALA A 166 -0.66 -11.42 -8.34
CA ALA A 166 -1.37 -10.78 -9.45
C ALA A 166 -0.41 -10.36 -10.58
N ILE A 167 0.77 -9.81 -10.23
CA ILE A 167 1.76 -9.41 -11.24
C ILE A 167 2.33 -10.65 -11.94
N ASN A 168 2.75 -11.66 -11.18
CA ASN A 168 3.38 -12.86 -11.76
C ASN A 168 2.37 -13.69 -12.58
N SER A 169 1.13 -13.79 -12.12
CA SER A 169 0.06 -14.46 -12.86
C SER A 169 -0.25 -13.76 -14.20
N TRP A 170 -0.24 -12.42 -14.21
CA TRP A 170 -0.44 -11.66 -15.45
C TRP A 170 0.76 -11.75 -16.41
N LEU A 171 1.98 -11.78 -15.88
CA LEU A 171 3.19 -11.96 -16.67
C LEU A 171 3.22 -13.33 -17.36
N GLY A 172 2.60 -14.34 -16.73
CA GLY A 172 2.55 -15.72 -17.21
C GLY A 172 3.84 -16.50 -16.91
N PRO A 173 3.87 -17.78 -17.27
CA PRO A 173 5.05 -18.62 -17.09
C PRO A 173 6.20 -18.07 -17.94
N ARG A 174 7.36 -17.97 -17.31
CA ARG A 174 8.59 -17.54 -17.97
C ARG A 174 9.40 -18.77 -18.34
N VAL A 175 9.72 -18.89 -19.59
CA VAL A 175 10.71 -19.84 -20.05
C VAL A 175 12.06 -19.12 -20.03
N SER A 176 12.91 -19.49 -19.07
CA SER A 176 14.31 -19.00 -19.00
C SER A 176 15.17 -19.86 -19.92
N PHE A 177 15.64 -19.29 -20.99
CA PHE A 177 16.65 -19.92 -21.83
C PHE A 177 18.03 -19.65 -21.20
N GLY A 178 18.83 -20.69 -21.03
CA GLY A 178 20.20 -20.57 -20.51
C GLY A 178 20.99 -19.56 -21.34
N GLY A 179 21.28 -18.38 -20.75
CA GLY A 179 21.91 -17.26 -21.44
C GLY A 179 21.38 -15.89 -20.99
N GLY A 180 20.48 -15.86 -19.98
CA GLY A 180 20.01 -14.60 -19.39
C GLY A 180 18.88 -13.90 -20.16
N GLN A 181 18.40 -14.47 -21.27
CA GLN A 181 17.23 -13.97 -21.98
C GLN A 181 15.96 -14.67 -21.46
N SER A 182 15.03 -13.91 -20.91
CA SER A 182 13.70 -14.38 -20.54
C SER A 182 12.68 -13.83 -21.53
N VAL A 183 11.91 -14.71 -22.17
CA VAL A 183 10.80 -14.32 -23.04
C VAL A 183 9.49 -14.50 -22.28
N ASN A 184 8.70 -13.44 -22.20
CA ASN A 184 7.33 -13.48 -21.67
C ASN A 184 6.39 -14.03 -22.75
N LEU A 185 5.91 -15.25 -22.54
CA LEU A 185 4.92 -15.86 -23.43
C LEU A 185 3.51 -15.59 -22.91
N SER A 186 2.59 -15.18 -23.77
CA SER A 186 1.16 -15.14 -23.43
C SER A 186 0.63 -16.56 -23.20
N GLY A 187 -0.44 -16.72 -22.40
CA GLY A 187 -0.92 -18.03 -21.97
C GLY A 187 -1.08 -19.06 -23.10
N ALA A 188 -1.57 -18.66 -24.28
CA ALA A 188 -1.66 -19.52 -25.46
C ALA A 188 -0.27 -19.89 -26.04
N GLN A 189 0.63 -18.92 -26.15
CA GLN A 189 2.00 -19.13 -26.61
C GLN A 189 2.85 -19.97 -25.64
N ALA A 190 2.56 -19.84 -24.33
CA ALA A 190 3.22 -20.66 -23.31
C ALA A 190 2.83 -22.12 -23.42
N GLN A 191 1.56 -22.42 -23.68
CA GLN A 191 1.10 -23.80 -23.90
C GLN A 191 1.71 -24.41 -25.17
N GLU A 192 1.77 -23.64 -26.23
CA GLU A 192 2.37 -24.07 -27.48
C GLU A 192 3.88 -24.31 -27.37
N ALA A 193 4.59 -23.41 -26.67
CA ALA A 193 6.01 -23.55 -26.39
C ALA A 193 6.31 -24.75 -25.46
N LEU A 194 5.47 -24.99 -24.43
CA LEU A 194 5.59 -26.15 -23.55
C LEU A 194 5.36 -27.44 -24.32
N ALA A 195 4.35 -27.48 -25.19
CA ALA A 195 4.08 -28.64 -26.05
C ALA A 195 5.23 -28.91 -27.05
N ALA A 196 5.86 -27.85 -27.57
CA ALA A 196 7.03 -27.97 -28.44
C ALA A 196 8.27 -28.49 -27.71
N LEU A 197 8.50 -28.02 -26.46
CA LEU A 197 9.61 -28.49 -25.60
C LEU A 197 9.43 -29.95 -25.18
N GLU A 198 8.20 -30.35 -24.89
CA GLU A 198 7.86 -31.75 -24.56
C GLU A 198 8.10 -32.69 -25.75
N LYS A 199 7.78 -32.25 -26.98
CA LYS A 199 8.13 -32.97 -28.21
C LYS A 199 9.64 -33.09 -28.42
N LEU A 200 10.44 -32.16 -27.92
CA LEU A 200 11.89 -32.18 -28.00
C LEU A 200 12.55 -32.98 -26.85
N GLY A 201 11.74 -33.61 -25.98
CA GLY A 201 12.22 -34.43 -24.87
C GLY A 201 12.84 -33.61 -23.71
N ILE A 202 12.64 -32.28 -23.69
CA ILE A 202 13.15 -31.41 -22.64
C ILE A 202 12.12 -31.39 -21.50
N ARG A 203 12.45 -31.99 -20.35
CA ARG A 203 11.61 -31.94 -19.15
C ARG A 203 11.68 -30.55 -18.54
N VAL A 204 10.56 -29.85 -18.55
CA VAL A 204 10.40 -28.58 -17.83
C VAL A 204 10.01 -28.90 -16.37
N PRO A 205 10.77 -28.49 -15.36
CA PRO A 205 10.36 -28.64 -13.96
C PRO A 205 9.06 -27.85 -13.73
N ARG A 206 8.08 -28.51 -13.13
CA ARG A 206 6.79 -27.92 -12.72
C ARG A 206 6.91 -27.15 -11.43
#